data_62aa888b540b2db079112d4dcf5f9e1b
#
_entry.id   62aa888b540b2db079112d4dcf5f9e1b
#
_cell.length_a   1.000
_cell.length_b   1.000
_cell.length_c   1.000
_cell.angle_alpha   90.00
_cell.angle_beta   90.00
_cell.angle_gamma   90.00
#
_symmetry.space_group_name_H-M   'P 1'
#
loop_
_entity.id
_entity.type
_entity.pdbx_description
1 polymer ?
#
loop_
_entity_poly.entity_id
_entity_poly.type
_entity_poly.pdbx_seq_one_letter_code
_entity_poly.pdbx_strand_id
1 'polypeptide(L)'
;LRRYRTVPTDPASLSSERIRWITPDPRTPEQVLWIGTDGGGLNRFDVVTETFAHITTREGLPNNVVYAVLPDEAGHLWLSTNRGVARFDPETGSVRTFDVHDGLQSNEFNAGAAFRAADGQLFFGGIHGINAFDPDQVADNPHVPPVVLTELRVGGQPIALGDSTGVLQRALLATDELRLGHRQNAFAFTFAALDYSAPEKNRYAYRLDGCDDAWVQAGTARTATYTNVPPGRYTFRVRGTNNDGVWNEAGTALGVVVVPPWWRTWWAYLLYGLAVAGTAAMAARYRRERIELRHR
;
A
#
# COMPACT_ATOMS: atom_id res chain seq x y z
N LEU A 1 32.36 -25.75 24.51
CA LEU A 1 32.24 -24.56 23.66
C LEU A 1 31.29 -24.89 22.52
N ARG A 2 30.17 -24.14 22.40
CA ARG A 2 29.24 -24.25 21.27
C ARG A 2 29.48 -23.13 20.30
N ARG A 3 29.26 -23.38 19.01
CA ARG A 3 29.45 -22.38 17.95
C ARG A 3 28.24 -22.42 17.03
N TYR A 4 27.59 -21.29 16.83
CA TYR A 4 26.46 -21.10 15.94
C TYR A 4 26.93 -20.37 14.67
N ARG A 5 26.47 -20.82 13.50
CA ARG A 5 26.83 -20.29 12.17
C ARG A 5 25.60 -20.19 11.29
N THR A 6 25.74 -19.44 10.21
CA THR A 6 24.76 -19.44 9.13
C THR A 6 24.86 -20.77 8.33
N VAL A 7 23.73 -21.44 8.19
CA VAL A 7 23.57 -22.63 7.36
C VAL A 7 22.51 -22.34 6.30
N PRO A 8 22.88 -22.17 5.01
CA PRO A 8 21.94 -21.71 3.97
C PRO A 8 20.69 -22.58 3.77
N THR A 9 20.79 -23.88 4.12
CA THR A 9 19.72 -24.87 3.99
C THR A 9 18.85 -24.99 5.24
N ASP A 10 19.24 -24.35 6.34
CA ASP A 10 18.53 -24.40 7.61
C ASP A 10 17.99 -22.98 7.97
N PRO A 11 16.68 -22.75 7.81
CA PRO A 11 16.07 -21.48 8.16
C PRO A 11 16.06 -21.17 9.66
N ALA A 12 16.33 -22.16 10.52
CA ALA A 12 16.45 -22.01 11.96
C ALA A 12 17.90 -21.76 12.41
N SER A 13 18.85 -21.60 11.48
CA SER A 13 20.23 -21.21 11.78
C SER A 13 20.38 -19.69 11.87
N LEU A 14 21.54 -19.22 12.35
CA LEU A 14 21.86 -17.78 12.40
C LEU A 14 21.79 -17.11 11.01
N SER A 15 21.17 -15.94 10.90
CA SER A 15 20.97 -15.26 9.59
C SER A 15 22.25 -14.63 9.02
N SER A 16 23.18 -14.19 9.86
CA SER A 16 24.46 -13.59 9.47
C SER A 16 25.51 -13.82 10.54
N GLU A 17 26.73 -14.17 10.15
CA GLU A 17 27.86 -14.36 11.09
C GLU A 17 28.46 -13.02 11.61
N ARG A 18 28.05 -11.90 11.04
CA ARG A 18 28.49 -10.55 11.47
C ARG A 18 27.55 -10.00 12.54
N ILE A 19 27.86 -10.32 13.78
CA ILE A 19 27.10 -9.87 14.95
C ILE A 19 27.47 -8.43 15.32
N ARG A 20 26.47 -7.60 15.56
CA ARG A 20 26.65 -6.21 16.00
C ARG A 20 26.23 -5.99 17.45
N TRP A 21 25.20 -6.72 17.91
CA TRP A 21 24.63 -6.56 19.23
C TRP A 21 24.05 -7.85 19.76
N ILE A 22 24.12 -8.07 21.07
CA ILE A 22 23.44 -9.16 21.76
C ILE A 22 22.84 -8.57 23.04
N THR A 23 21.56 -8.81 23.26
CA THR A 23 20.86 -8.42 24.49
C THR A 23 19.88 -9.53 24.88
N PRO A 24 19.70 -9.78 26.21
CA PRO A 24 18.67 -10.71 26.66
C PRO A 24 17.27 -10.12 26.40
N ASP A 25 16.30 -11.01 26.21
CA ASP A 25 14.90 -10.63 26.15
C ASP A 25 14.46 -10.07 27.52
N PRO A 26 13.80 -8.90 27.60
CA PRO A 26 13.44 -8.28 28.88
C PRO A 26 12.45 -9.12 29.71
N ARG A 27 11.65 -9.98 29.07
CA ARG A 27 10.62 -10.81 29.71
C ARG A 27 11.12 -12.21 30.05
N THR A 28 12.01 -12.76 29.23
CA THR A 28 12.55 -14.12 29.35
C THR A 28 14.07 -14.16 29.18
N PRO A 29 14.82 -13.44 30.03
CA PRO A 29 16.26 -13.17 29.81
C PRO A 29 17.15 -14.43 29.81
N GLU A 30 16.70 -15.53 30.44
CA GLU A 30 17.43 -16.80 30.48
C GLU A 30 17.11 -17.75 29.32
N GLN A 31 16.02 -17.45 28.56
CA GLN A 31 15.54 -18.31 27.49
C GLN A 31 15.75 -17.72 26.10
N VAL A 32 15.72 -16.41 25.98
CA VAL A 32 15.77 -15.74 24.69
C VAL A 32 16.83 -14.65 24.66
N LEU A 33 17.63 -14.67 23.59
CA LEU A 33 18.55 -13.58 23.25
C LEU A 33 18.12 -12.93 21.93
N TRP A 34 18.19 -11.62 21.90
CA TRP A 34 18.02 -10.82 20.69
C TRP A 34 19.37 -10.43 20.14
N ILE A 35 19.59 -10.69 18.84
CA ILE A 35 20.88 -10.55 18.19
C ILE A 35 20.71 -9.65 16.96
N GLY A 36 21.31 -8.46 17.03
CA GLY A 36 21.42 -7.53 15.90
C GLY A 36 22.57 -7.95 15.00
N THR A 37 22.34 -8.02 13.69
CA THR A 37 23.32 -8.48 12.72
C THR A 37 23.57 -7.48 11.60
N ASP A 38 24.68 -7.64 10.89
CA ASP A 38 25.01 -6.87 9.71
C ASP A 38 24.49 -7.63 8.46
N GLY A 39 23.31 -7.22 8.00
CA GLY A 39 22.67 -7.71 6.78
C GLY A 39 21.68 -8.87 6.97
N GLY A 40 21.61 -9.49 8.15
CA GLY A 40 20.66 -10.59 8.44
C GLY A 40 19.44 -10.15 9.28
N GLY A 41 19.27 -8.87 9.56
CA GLY A 41 18.19 -8.34 10.41
C GLY A 41 18.41 -8.60 11.90
N LEU A 42 17.30 -8.68 12.63
CA LEU A 42 17.23 -9.06 14.03
C LEU A 42 16.99 -10.57 14.13
N ASN A 43 17.77 -11.27 14.95
CA ASN A 43 17.57 -12.69 15.24
C ASN A 43 17.04 -12.85 16.66
N ARG A 44 16.01 -13.67 16.82
CA ARG A 44 15.55 -14.20 18.09
C ARG A 44 16.20 -15.57 18.28
N PHE A 45 17.09 -15.71 19.25
CA PHE A 45 17.71 -16.98 19.58
C PHE A 45 17.06 -17.59 20.82
N ASP A 46 16.50 -18.76 20.68
CA ASP A 46 15.97 -19.57 21.77
C ASP A 46 17.09 -20.45 22.32
N VAL A 47 17.49 -20.20 23.58
CA VAL A 47 18.62 -20.87 24.23
C VAL A 47 18.31 -22.33 24.54
N VAL A 48 17.02 -22.68 24.73
CA VAL A 48 16.58 -24.03 25.09
C VAL A 48 16.57 -24.96 23.88
N THR A 49 15.96 -24.47 22.78
CA THR A 49 15.87 -25.24 21.52
C THR A 49 17.09 -25.04 20.62
N GLU A 50 17.92 -24.05 20.90
CA GLU A 50 19.10 -23.64 20.10
C GLU A 50 18.74 -23.25 18.65
N THR A 51 17.54 -22.68 18.45
CA THR A 51 17.03 -22.26 17.14
C THR A 51 16.96 -20.76 17.03
N PHE A 52 17.01 -20.29 15.77
CA PHE A 52 16.90 -18.86 15.44
C PHE A 52 15.62 -18.60 14.67
N ALA A 53 14.96 -17.49 14.97
CA ALA A 53 13.95 -16.88 14.13
C ALA A 53 14.44 -15.50 13.66
N HIS A 54 14.06 -15.10 12.45
CA HIS A 54 14.58 -13.90 11.81
C HIS A 54 13.49 -12.86 11.60
N ILE A 55 13.80 -11.62 11.94
CA ILE A 55 12.98 -10.45 11.65
C ILE A 55 13.80 -9.57 10.69
N THR A 56 13.27 -9.33 9.50
CA THR A 56 13.96 -8.65 8.40
C THR A 56 13.09 -7.52 7.83
N THR A 57 13.50 -6.96 6.72
CA THR A 57 12.67 -6.00 5.96
C THR A 57 11.36 -6.62 5.44
N ARG A 58 11.24 -7.94 5.39
CA ARG A 58 9.99 -8.64 5.03
C ARG A 58 8.94 -8.52 6.13
N GLU A 59 9.39 -8.55 7.39
CA GLU A 59 8.57 -8.39 8.59
C GLU A 59 8.39 -6.92 8.98
N GLY A 60 8.99 -5.98 8.23
CA GLY A 60 8.79 -4.54 8.40
C GLY A 60 9.97 -3.78 8.97
N LEU A 61 11.14 -4.40 9.21
CA LEU A 61 12.33 -3.62 9.60
C LEU A 61 12.70 -2.61 8.50
N PRO A 62 13.20 -1.42 8.86
CA PRO A 62 13.60 -0.41 7.88
C PRO A 62 14.86 -0.82 7.11
N ASN A 63 15.70 -1.67 7.72
CA ASN A 63 16.93 -2.20 7.12
C ASN A 63 17.36 -3.51 7.79
N ASN A 64 18.07 -4.38 7.06
CA ASN A 64 18.60 -5.64 7.60
C ASN A 64 19.94 -5.48 8.34
N VAL A 65 20.50 -4.27 8.43
CA VAL A 65 21.65 -3.97 9.28
C VAL A 65 21.13 -3.42 10.60
N VAL A 66 21.26 -4.18 11.69
CA VAL A 66 20.84 -3.81 13.03
C VAL A 66 22.08 -3.60 13.89
N TYR A 67 22.35 -2.35 14.28
CA TYR A 67 23.56 -1.96 15.01
C TYR A 67 23.44 -2.11 16.51
N ALA A 68 22.27 -1.81 17.07
CA ALA A 68 21.99 -1.96 18.49
C ALA A 68 20.53 -2.37 18.72
N VAL A 69 20.30 -3.03 19.84
CA VAL A 69 18.99 -3.48 20.32
C VAL A 69 18.87 -3.10 21.79
N LEU A 70 18.04 -2.13 22.11
CA LEU A 70 17.78 -1.68 23.48
C LEU A 70 16.33 -1.99 23.86
N PRO A 71 16.08 -2.77 24.93
CA PRO A 71 14.75 -2.99 25.44
C PRO A 71 14.24 -1.78 26.23
N ASP A 72 12.95 -1.46 26.12
CA ASP A 72 12.25 -0.54 27.02
C ASP A 72 11.58 -1.29 28.20
N GLU A 73 10.88 -0.55 29.06
CA GLU A 73 10.20 -1.12 30.23
C GLU A 73 8.89 -1.83 29.86
N ALA A 74 8.28 -1.46 28.74
CA ALA A 74 7.09 -2.13 28.21
C ALA A 74 7.43 -3.47 27.52
N GLY A 75 8.73 -3.73 27.30
CA GLY A 75 9.23 -4.94 26.66
C GLY A 75 9.33 -4.86 25.14
N HIS A 76 9.22 -3.66 24.56
CA HIS A 76 9.55 -3.46 23.15
C HIS A 76 11.07 -3.38 22.97
N LEU A 77 11.51 -3.65 21.75
CA LEU A 77 12.91 -3.55 21.37
C LEU A 77 13.11 -2.35 20.42
N TRP A 78 14.01 -1.46 20.80
CA TRP A 78 14.40 -0.33 19.98
C TRP A 78 15.68 -0.65 19.24
N LEU A 79 15.63 -0.58 17.90
CA LEU A 79 16.68 -1.05 17.00
C LEU A 79 17.23 0.13 16.22
N SER A 80 18.53 0.42 16.35
CA SER A 80 19.17 1.35 15.43
C SER A 80 19.66 0.62 14.18
N THR A 81 19.45 1.23 13.02
CA THR A 81 19.74 0.61 11.72
C THR A 81 20.45 1.57 10.77
N ASN A 82 20.76 1.12 9.56
CA ASN A 82 21.24 1.96 8.47
C ASN A 82 20.13 2.82 7.83
N ARG A 83 18.86 2.68 8.31
CA ARG A 83 17.72 3.44 7.76
C ARG A 83 16.73 3.80 8.86
N GLY A 84 17.24 4.53 9.88
CA GLY A 84 16.43 4.98 10.99
C GLY A 84 16.44 4.03 12.19
N VAL A 85 15.51 4.28 13.10
CA VAL A 85 15.26 3.48 14.29
C VAL A 85 13.95 2.73 14.12
N ALA A 86 13.87 1.49 14.62
CA ALA A 86 12.64 0.72 14.68
C ALA A 86 12.28 0.39 16.12
N ARG A 87 10.98 0.48 16.47
CA ARG A 87 10.41 -0.16 17.67
C ARG A 87 9.75 -1.45 17.24
N PHE A 88 10.22 -2.56 17.75
CA PHE A 88 9.69 -3.90 17.51
C PHE A 88 8.99 -4.39 18.78
N ASP A 89 7.76 -4.85 18.63
CA ASP A 89 7.01 -5.53 19.68
C ASP A 89 7.14 -7.05 19.51
N PRO A 90 7.82 -7.76 20.42
CA PRO A 90 7.99 -9.20 20.32
C PRO A 90 6.71 -10.03 20.50
N GLU A 91 5.65 -9.47 21.11
CA GLU A 91 4.38 -10.18 21.32
C GLU A 91 3.53 -10.19 20.07
N THR A 92 3.39 -9.04 19.42
CA THR A 92 2.53 -8.88 18.23
C THR A 92 3.30 -9.07 16.94
N GLY A 93 4.64 -9.00 16.98
CA GLY A 93 5.50 -8.96 15.80
C GLY A 93 5.43 -7.63 15.04
N SER A 94 4.77 -6.60 15.59
CA SER A 94 4.63 -5.32 14.93
C SER A 94 5.93 -4.52 14.93
N VAL A 95 6.18 -3.80 13.82
CA VAL A 95 7.34 -2.92 13.67
C VAL A 95 6.86 -1.52 13.36
N ARG A 96 7.27 -0.54 14.16
CA ARG A 96 7.13 0.88 13.87
C ARG A 96 8.49 1.48 13.54
N THR A 97 8.58 2.28 12.48
CA THR A 97 9.84 2.87 12.00
C THR A 97 9.85 4.38 12.20
N PHE A 98 11.01 4.88 12.61
CA PHE A 98 11.28 6.31 12.80
C PHE A 98 12.42 6.74 11.89
N ASP A 99 12.32 7.91 11.30
CA ASP A 99 13.31 8.49 10.42
C ASP A 99 13.52 10.00 10.70
N VAL A 100 14.21 10.71 9.81
CA VAL A 100 14.48 12.14 9.97
C VAL A 100 13.21 13.00 10.07
N HIS A 101 12.08 12.54 9.50
CA HIS A 101 10.80 13.26 9.58
C HIS A 101 10.15 13.13 10.96
N ASP A 102 10.54 12.12 11.75
CA ASP A 102 10.15 11.96 13.15
C ASP A 102 11.10 12.66 14.12
N GLY A 103 12.09 13.40 13.62
CA GLY A 103 13.05 14.16 14.43
C GLY A 103 14.36 13.44 14.72
N LEU A 104 14.66 12.33 14.01
CA LEU A 104 15.99 11.73 14.11
C LEU A 104 17.06 12.64 13.49
N GLN A 105 18.26 12.61 14.08
CA GLN A 105 19.41 13.40 13.61
C GLN A 105 19.86 13.00 12.20
N SER A 106 19.67 11.72 11.84
CA SER A 106 19.95 11.11 10.54
C SER A 106 19.24 9.78 10.46
N ASN A 107 19.14 9.20 9.24
CA ASN A 107 18.71 7.83 9.06
C ASN A 107 19.84 6.81 9.32
N GLU A 108 21.11 7.25 9.30
CA GLU A 108 22.26 6.37 9.52
C GLU A 108 22.75 6.43 10.97
N PHE A 109 22.78 5.26 11.62
CA PHE A 109 23.28 5.09 12.97
C PHE A 109 24.61 4.34 12.96
N ASN A 110 25.37 4.45 14.07
CA ASN A 110 26.69 3.88 14.21
C ASN A 110 26.68 2.62 15.07
N ALA A 111 27.47 1.63 14.69
CA ALA A 111 27.66 0.42 15.50
C ALA A 111 28.25 0.76 16.89
N GLY A 112 27.67 0.18 17.94
CA GLY A 112 28.13 0.37 19.31
C GLY A 112 27.79 1.73 19.92
N ALA A 113 27.11 2.62 19.18
CA ALA A 113 26.73 3.95 19.66
C ALA A 113 25.28 3.94 20.19
N ALA A 114 25.01 3.14 21.21
CA ALA A 114 23.71 3.04 21.84
C ALA A 114 23.85 2.84 23.35
N PHE A 115 22.93 3.44 24.12
CA PHE A 115 22.94 3.36 25.58
C PHE A 115 21.54 3.51 26.14
N ARG A 116 21.19 2.71 27.14
CA ARG A 116 20.00 2.89 27.96
C ARG A 116 20.42 3.41 29.33
N ALA A 117 19.90 4.56 29.70
CA ALA A 117 20.14 5.15 31.02
C ALA A 117 19.29 4.45 32.09
N ALA A 118 19.68 4.67 33.36
CA ALA A 118 19.01 4.07 34.52
C ALA A 118 17.58 4.58 34.72
N ASP A 119 17.24 5.75 34.16
CA ASP A 119 15.90 6.35 34.18
C ASP A 119 15.03 5.89 33.00
N GLY A 120 15.51 4.94 32.21
CA GLY A 120 14.80 4.38 31.04
C GLY A 120 15.05 5.12 29.73
N GLN A 121 15.68 6.29 29.76
CA GLN A 121 15.96 7.07 28.55
C GLN A 121 16.89 6.30 27.59
N LEU A 122 16.58 6.34 26.29
CA LEU A 122 17.37 5.69 25.25
C LEU A 122 18.20 6.71 24.46
N PHE A 123 19.42 6.32 24.14
CA PHE A 123 20.38 7.13 23.37
C PHE A 123 20.88 6.33 22.18
N PHE A 124 20.81 6.92 20.98
CA PHE A 124 21.33 6.34 19.75
C PHE A 124 22.20 7.35 19.01
N GLY A 125 23.47 7.02 18.79
CA GLY A 125 24.42 7.83 18.06
C GLY A 125 24.44 7.50 16.56
N GLY A 126 24.55 8.51 15.73
CA GLY A 126 24.63 8.42 14.29
C GLY A 126 25.59 9.42 13.68
N ILE A 127 25.55 9.60 12.37
CA ILE A 127 26.52 10.40 11.62
C ILE A 127 26.39 11.93 11.87
N HIS A 128 25.24 12.41 12.33
CA HIS A 128 24.98 13.82 12.59
C HIS A 128 24.72 14.13 14.08
N GLY A 129 25.17 13.25 14.99
CA GLY A 129 25.04 13.45 16.43
C GLY A 129 24.31 12.31 17.12
N ILE A 130 23.53 12.65 18.14
CA ILE A 130 22.86 11.69 19.03
C ILE A 130 21.37 12.03 19.14
N ASN A 131 20.53 11.01 19.13
CA ASN A 131 19.14 11.11 19.57
C ASN A 131 19.03 10.58 21.01
N ALA A 132 18.30 11.31 21.85
CA ALA A 132 17.94 10.93 23.19
C ALA A 132 16.43 11.07 23.35
N PHE A 133 15.75 10.05 23.82
CA PHE A 133 14.30 10.09 24.04
C PHE A 133 13.87 9.11 25.13
N ASP A 134 12.74 9.42 25.72
CA ASP A 134 12.04 8.54 26.65
C ASP A 134 11.04 7.68 25.84
N PRO A 135 11.20 6.34 25.82
CA PRO A 135 10.29 5.44 25.09
C PRO A 135 8.82 5.61 25.46
N ASP A 136 8.53 5.91 26.73
CA ASP A 136 7.15 6.05 27.24
C ASP A 136 6.47 7.33 26.72
N GLN A 137 7.25 8.31 26.25
CA GLN A 137 6.73 9.53 25.63
C GLN A 137 6.54 9.41 24.12
N VAL A 138 6.98 8.32 23.50
CA VAL A 138 6.76 8.07 22.06
C VAL A 138 5.41 7.44 21.86
N ALA A 139 4.37 8.27 21.86
CA ALA A 139 2.99 7.84 21.66
C ALA A 139 2.73 7.38 20.22
N ASP A 140 1.91 6.34 20.07
CA ASP A 140 1.36 5.97 18.78
C ASP A 140 0.30 6.98 18.34
N ASN A 141 0.21 7.24 17.05
CA ASN A 141 -0.85 8.06 16.50
C ASN A 141 -2.13 7.21 16.33
N PRO A 142 -3.13 7.31 17.23
CA PRO A 142 -4.35 6.51 17.15
C PRO A 142 -5.35 7.06 16.13
N HIS A 143 -5.01 8.19 15.46
CA HIS A 143 -5.92 8.86 14.55
C HIS A 143 -6.22 7.99 13.32
N VAL A 144 -7.50 7.72 13.09
CA VAL A 144 -8.00 7.08 11.87
C VAL A 144 -8.21 8.17 10.82
N PRO A 145 -7.35 8.29 9.80
CA PRO A 145 -7.40 9.42 8.88
C PRO A 145 -8.58 9.32 7.93
N PRO A 146 -9.38 10.38 7.72
CA PRO A 146 -10.30 10.43 6.59
C PRO A 146 -9.55 10.28 5.27
N VAL A 147 -10.08 9.47 4.35
CA VAL A 147 -9.53 9.31 3.00
C VAL A 147 -10.39 10.06 2.02
N VAL A 148 -9.79 10.88 1.16
CA VAL A 148 -10.51 11.71 0.20
C VAL A 148 -9.94 11.56 -1.21
N LEU A 149 -10.83 11.68 -2.22
CA LEU A 149 -10.41 11.78 -3.61
C LEU A 149 -10.08 13.26 -3.91
N THR A 150 -8.88 13.52 -4.38
CA THR A 150 -8.38 14.89 -4.59
C THR A 150 -8.38 15.31 -6.04
N GLU A 151 -8.20 14.37 -6.99
CA GLU A 151 -8.15 14.67 -8.42
C GLU A 151 -8.72 13.51 -9.23
N LEU A 152 -9.41 13.84 -10.32
CA LEU A 152 -9.80 12.92 -11.38
C LEU A 152 -9.03 13.29 -12.64
N ARG A 153 -8.44 12.29 -13.30
CA ARG A 153 -7.86 12.42 -14.64
C ARG A 153 -8.57 11.50 -15.62
N VAL A 154 -8.84 11.98 -16.82
CA VAL A 154 -9.44 11.18 -17.90
C VAL A 154 -8.58 11.34 -19.14
N GLY A 155 -8.16 10.22 -19.74
CA GLY A 155 -7.22 10.23 -20.87
C GLY A 155 -5.88 10.92 -20.53
N GLY A 156 -5.45 10.89 -19.26
CA GLY A 156 -4.25 11.54 -18.76
C GLY A 156 -4.40 13.05 -18.46
N GLN A 157 -5.54 13.66 -18.78
CA GLN A 157 -5.80 15.09 -18.51
C GLN A 157 -6.59 15.26 -17.20
N PRO A 158 -6.23 16.23 -16.34
CA PRO A 158 -7.00 16.54 -15.14
C PRO A 158 -8.38 17.10 -15.54
N ILE A 159 -9.42 16.68 -14.83
CA ILE A 159 -10.78 17.14 -15.01
C ILE A 159 -11.12 18.18 -13.97
N ALA A 160 -11.40 19.40 -14.43
CA ALA A 160 -11.84 20.49 -13.57
C ALA A 160 -13.38 20.49 -13.40
N LEU A 161 -13.84 21.10 -12.31
CA LEU A 161 -15.27 21.30 -12.09
C LEU A 161 -15.85 22.22 -13.18
N GLY A 162 -16.91 21.75 -13.85
CA GLY A 162 -17.60 22.52 -14.89
C GLY A 162 -16.81 22.69 -16.18
N ASP A 163 -15.81 21.85 -16.44
CA ASP A 163 -15.09 21.85 -17.71
C ASP A 163 -15.96 21.44 -18.91
N SER A 164 -15.43 21.59 -20.12
CA SER A 164 -16.16 21.27 -21.37
C SER A 164 -16.49 19.77 -21.53
N THR A 165 -15.89 18.90 -20.72
CA THR A 165 -16.18 17.45 -20.77
C THR A 165 -17.50 17.10 -20.11
N GLY A 166 -17.99 17.95 -19.18
CA GLY A 166 -19.21 17.74 -18.42
C GLY A 166 -19.15 16.55 -17.44
N VAL A 167 -17.97 15.98 -17.23
CA VAL A 167 -17.74 14.80 -16.37
C VAL A 167 -17.93 15.13 -14.90
N LEU A 168 -17.41 16.26 -14.43
CA LEU A 168 -17.55 16.77 -13.07
C LEU A 168 -18.48 17.98 -13.02
N GLN A 169 -19.73 17.75 -12.57
CA GLN A 169 -20.71 18.83 -12.35
C GLN A 169 -20.71 19.34 -10.89
N ARG A 170 -20.11 18.60 -9.98
CA ARG A 170 -19.90 18.93 -8.57
C ARG A 170 -18.47 18.61 -8.18
N ALA A 171 -18.02 19.16 -7.04
CA ALA A 171 -16.73 18.78 -6.49
C ALA A 171 -16.63 17.26 -6.32
N LEU A 172 -15.48 16.68 -6.58
CA LEU A 172 -15.27 15.22 -6.53
C LEU A 172 -15.68 14.62 -5.18
N LEU A 173 -15.42 15.35 -4.09
CA LEU A 173 -15.85 15.00 -2.73
C LEU A 173 -17.36 14.97 -2.51
N ALA A 174 -18.14 15.67 -3.36
CA ALA A 174 -19.60 15.75 -3.29
C ALA A 174 -20.29 14.97 -4.42
N THR A 175 -19.53 14.10 -5.10
CA THR A 175 -20.00 13.29 -6.23
C THR A 175 -20.13 11.84 -5.79
N ASP A 176 -21.34 11.30 -5.88
CA ASP A 176 -21.63 9.90 -5.53
C ASP A 176 -21.43 8.96 -6.74
N GLU A 177 -21.70 9.45 -7.96
CA GLU A 177 -21.59 8.68 -9.20
C GLU A 177 -20.94 9.54 -10.30
N LEU A 178 -19.88 9.00 -10.91
CA LEU A 178 -19.19 9.56 -12.07
C LEU A 178 -19.66 8.85 -13.34
N ARG A 179 -20.00 9.62 -14.39
CA ARG A 179 -20.41 9.08 -15.70
C ARG A 179 -19.36 9.39 -16.75
N LEU A 180 -18.75 8.34 -17.28
CA LEU A 180 -17.72 8.40 -18.32
C LEU A 180 -18.27 7.88 -19.64
N GLY A 181 -18.03 8.58 -20.73
CA GLY A 181 -18.34 8.11 -22.08
C GLY A 181 -17.40 6.96 -22.49
N HIS A 182 -17.81 6.19 -23.51
CA HIS A 182 -17.03 5.05 -24.03
C HIS A 182 -15.59 5.40 -24.48
N ARG A 183 -15.31 6.66 -24.80
CA ARG A 183 -13.96 7.16 -25.14
C ARG A 183 -13.16 7.62 -23.91
N GLN A 184 -13.81 7.69 -22.77
CA GLN A 184 -13.24 8.13 -21.49
C GLN A 184 -12.96 6.94 -20.57
N ASN A 185 -12.70 5.77 -21.15
CA ASN A 185 -12.49 4.51 -20.45
C ASN A 185 -11.07 4.31 -19.88
N ALA A 186 -10.23 5.35 -19.99
CA ALA A 186 -8.94 5.45 -19.32
C ALA A 186 -9.01 6.62 -18.34
N PHE A 187 -8.93 6.33 -17.03
CA PHE A 187 -9.05 7.32 -15.98
C PHE A 187 -8.14 7.00 -14.78
N ALA A 188 -7.85 8.00 -14.00
CA ALA A 188 -7.08 7.85 -12.77
C ALA A 188 -7.69 8.70 -11.66
N PHE A 189 -7.65 8.17 -10.44
CA PHE A 189 -8.01 8.88 -9.22
C PHE A 189 -6.75 9.16 -8.41
N THR A 190 -6.60 10.40 -7.96
CA THR A 190 -5.63 10.76 -6.92
C THR A 190 -6.37 10.89 -5.60
N PHE A 191 -5.78 10.40 -4.53
CA PHE A 191 -6.39 10.36 -3.20
C PHE A 191 -5.37 10.71 -2.12
N ALA A 192 -5.88 11.09 -0.95
CA ALA A 192 -5.06 11.39 0.21
C ALA A 192 -5.76 10.93 1.50
N ALA A 193 -4.99 10.39 2.42
CA ALA A 193 -5.38 10.27 3.82
C ALA A 193 -5.07 11.60 4.53
N LEU A 194 -6.03 12.14 5.27
CA LEU A 194 -5.90 13.43 5.93
C LEU A 194 -5.23 13.25 7.30
N ASP A 195 -4.00 12.75 7.25
CA ASP A 195 -3.06 12.75 8.36
C ASP A 195 -1.81 13.52 7.95
N TYR A 196 -1.47 14.53 8.72
CA TYR A 196 -0.41 15.49 8.43
C TYR A 196 0.84 15.28 9.30
N SER A 197 0.87 14.25 10.15
CA SER A 197 1.99 13.96 11.04
C SER A 197 3.25 13.56 10.24
N ALA A 198 3.10 12.60 9.32
CA ALA A 198 4.12 12.21 8.36
C ALA A 198 3.44 11.66 7.09
N PRO A 199 2.91 12.55 6.21
CA PRO A 199 2.05 12.16 5.08
C PRO A 199 2.72 11.24 4.06
N GLU A 200 4.04 11.24 3.99
CA GLU A 200 4.85 10.37 3.12
C GLU A 200 4.87 8.91 3.58
N LYS A 201 4.52 8.64 4.84
CA LYS A 201 4.41 7.29 5.43
C LYS A 201 3.01 6.69 5.28
N ASN A 202 2.01 7.51 4.97
CA ASN A 202 0.63 7.03 4.78
C ASN A 202 0.58 6.00 3.66
N ARG A 203 -0.08 4.88 3.90
CA ARG A 203 -0.22 3.78 2.94
C ARG A 203 -1.65 3.70 2.44
N TYR A 204 -1.80 3.18 1.23
CA TYR A 204 -3.09 3.10 0.57
C TYR A 204 -3.33 1.72 -0.03
N ALA A 205 -4.60 1.35 -0.09
CA ALA A 205 -5.07 0.25 -0.90
C ALA A 205 -6.35 0.68 -1.62
N TYR A 206 -6.51 0.26 -2.88
CA TYR A 206 -7.68 0.60 -3.67
C TYR A 206 -8.21 -0.62 -4.44
N ARG A 207 -9.45 -0.51 -4.90
CA ARG A 207 -10.10 -1.53 -5.73
C ARG A 207 -11.21 -0.88 -6.55
N LEU A 208 -11.35 -1.32 -7.79
CA LEU A 208 -12.51 -1.04 -8.64
C LEU A 208 -13.40 -2.28 -8.67
N ASP A 209 -14.46 -2.30 -7.85
CA ASP A 209 -15.42 -3.40 -7.79
C ASP A 209 -16.02 -3.66 -9.17
N GLY A 210 -15.96 -4.90 -9.64
CA GLY A 210 -16.37 -5.30 -11.00
C GLY A 210 -15.23 -5.30 -12.02
N CYS A 211 -14.02 -4.86 -11.66
CA CYS A 211 -12.83 -4.89 -12.50
C CYS A 211 -11.66 -5.61 -11.80
N ASP A 212 -11.41 -5.30 -10.53
CA ASP A 212 -10.34 -5.89 -9.75
C ASP A 212 -10.86 -7.06 -8.92
N ASP A 213 -10.14 -8.19 -8.92
CA ASP A 213 -10.48 -9.37 -8.11
C ASP A 213 -10.19 -9.16 -6.62
N ALA A 214 -9.18 -8.36 -6.29
CA ALA A 214 -8.72 -8.12 -4.92
C ALA A 214 -8.27 -6.67 -4.71
N TRP A 215 -8.00 -6.30 -3.43
CA TRP A 215 -7.40 -5.01 -3.10
C TRP A 215 -5.98 -4.89 -3.66
N VAL A 216 -5.74 -3.83 -4.42
CA VAL A 216 -4.40 -3.45 -4.90
C VAL A 216 -3.70 -2.67 -3.80
N GLN A 217 -2.58 -3.19 -3.30
CA GLN A 217 -1.75 -2.51 -2.31
C GLN A 217 -0.89 -1.47 -3.01
N ALA A 218 -1.23 -0.20 -2.85
CA ALA A 218 -0.52 0.90 -3.49
C ALA A 218 0.75 1.35 -2.75
N GLY A 219 0.96 0.86 -1.50
CA GLY A 219 2.02 1.38 -0.65
C GLY A 219 1.79 2.87 -0.38
N THR A 220 2.78 3.72 -0.62
CA THR A 220 2.68 5.17 -0.44
C THR A 220 2.22 5.91 -1.72
N ALA A 221 1.97 5.19 -2.82
CA ALA A 221 1.45 5.80 -4.04
C ALA A 221 0.02 6.30 -3.85
N ARG A 222 -0.25 7.53 -4.31
CA ARG A 222 -1.52 8.24 -4.11
C ARG A 222 -2.41 8.26 -5.35
N THR A 223 -2.13 7.41 -6.33
CA THR A 223 -2.85 7.40 -7.61
C THR A 223 -3.18 5.98 -8.02
N ALA A 224 -4.46 5.76 -8.36
CA ALA A 224 -4.96 4.54 -8.99
C ALA A 224 -5.27 4.84 -10.46
N THR A 225 -4.68 4.07 -11.38
CA THR A 225 -4.87 4.27 -12.82
C THR A 225 -5.53 3.04 -13.42
N TYR A 226 -6.60 3.28 -14.17
CA TYR A 226 -7.33 2.26 -14.93
C TYR A 226 -7.32 2.59 -16.41
N THR A 227 -7.07 1.58 -17.22
CA THR A 227 -7.04 1.73 -18.68
C THR A 227 -7.97 0.71 -19.33
N ASN A 228 -8.65 1.15 -20.39
CA ASN A 228 -9.51 0.29 -21.20
C ASN A 228 -10.63 -0.42 -20.40
N VAL A 229 -11.25 0.30 -19.45
CA VAL A 229 -12.35 -0.22 -18.63
C VAL A 229 -13.57 -0.45 -19.52
N PRO A 230 -14.15 -1.66 -19.57
CA PRO A 230 -15.34 -1.95 -20.38
C PRO A 230 -16.56 -1.11 -19.97
N PRO A 231 -17.55 -0.92 -20.85
CA PRO A 231 -18.81 -0.33 -20.44
C PRO A 231 -19.48 -1.15 -19.33
N GLY A 232 -19.90 -0.47 -18.27
CA GLY A 232 -20.45 -1.13 -17.09
C GLY A 232 -20.65 -0.17 -15.93
N ARG A 233 -21.08 -0.73 -14.78
CA ARG A 233 -21.18 -0.04 -13.50
C ARG A 233 -20.14 -0.62 -12.54
N TYR A 234 -19.38 0.26 -11.93
CA TYR A 234 -18.27 -0.06 -11.04
C TYR A 234 -18.38 0.78 -9.77
N THR A 235 -17.70 0.36 -8.71
CA THR A 235 -17.51 1.18 -7.52
C THR A 235 -16.01 1.25 -7.22
N PHE A 236 -15.43 2.44 -7.36
CA PHE A 236 -14.06 2.67 -6.90
C PHE A 236 -14.06 2.81 -5.38
N ARG A 237 -13.17 2.04 -4.73
CA ARG A 237 -12.96 2.11 -3.28
C ARG A 237 -11.50 2.35 -3.00
N VAL A 238 -11.24 3.20 -2.02
CA VAL A 238 -9.89 3.46 -1.52
C VAL A 238 -9.90 3.57 -0.02
N ARG A 239 -8.92 2.98 0.61
CA ARG A 239 -8.64 3.08 2.05
C ARG A 239 -7.19 3.49 2.25
N GLY A 240 -6.90 4.10 3.39
CA GLY A 240 -5.56 4.58 3.72
C GLY A 240 -5.24 4.46 5.19
N THR A 241 -3.97 4.58 5.52
CA THR A 241 -3.48 4.60 6.89
C THR A 241 -3.00 5.99 7.28
N ASN A 242 -2.81 6.19 8.59
CA ASN A 242 -1.91 7.22 9.09
C ASN A 242 -0.43 6.77 9.00
N ASN A 243 0.49 7.59 9.50
CA ASN A 243 1.93 7.33 9.55
C ASN A 243 2.31 6.08 10.37
N ASP A 244 1.49 5.69 11.34
CA ASP A 244 1.71 4.53 12.23
C ASP A 244 0.99 3.26 11.76
N GLY A 245 0.35 3.30 10.59
CA GLY A 245 -0.29 2.15 9.99
C GLY A 245 -1.71 1.88 10.47
N VAL A 246 -2.36 2.81 11.17
CA VAL A 246 -3.79 2.71 11.57
C VAL A 246 -4.67 2.91 10.35
N TRP A 247 -5.35 1.84 9.93
CA TRP A 247 -6.19 1.85 8.74
C TRP A 247 -7.55 2.50 8.95
N ASN A 248 -7.97 3.34 8.02
CA ASN A 248 -9.37 3.67 7.82
C ASN A 248 -10.01 2.61 6.92
N GLU A 249 -10.58 1.55 7.53
CA GLU A 249 -11.19 0.44 6.79
C GLU A 249 -12.48 0.85 6.05
N ALA A 250 -13.19 1.87 6.53
CA ALA A 250 -14.37 2.40 5.84
C ALA A 250 -13.98 3.06 4.51
N GLY A 251 -12.87 3.80 4.51
CA GLY A 251 -12.32 4.45 3.33
C GLY A 251 -13.30 5.40 2.64
N THR A 252 -13.13 5.55 1.34
CA THR A 252 -14.02 6.32 0.45
C THR A 252 -14.46 5.47 -0.74
N ALA A 253 -15.71 5.62 -1.15
CA ALA A 253 -16.28 4.94 -2.30
C ALA A 253 -16.89 5.95 -3.29
N LEU A 254 -16.73 5.69 -4.58
CA LEU A 254 -17.30 6.47 -5.68
C LEU A 254 -17.84 5.53 -6.76
N GLY A 255 -19.12 5.71 -7.13
CA GLY A 255 -19.71 5.01 -8.26
C GLY A 255 -19.09 5.48 -9.59
N VAL A 256 -18.75 4.56 -10.47
CA VAL A 256 -18.23 4.85 -11.82
C VAL A 256 -19.05 4.11 -12.85
N VAL A 257 -19.67 4.86 -13.76
CA VAL A 257 -20.47 4.31 -14.87
C VAL A 257 -19.78 4.62 -16.18
N VAL A 258 -19.30 3.60 -16.87
CA VAL A 258 -18.78 3.72 -18.24
C VAL A 258 -19.93 3.42 -19.21
N VAL A 259 -20.39 4.45 -19.92
CA VAL A 259 -21.54 4.35 -20.84
C VAL A 259 -21.12 3.66 -22.14
N PRO A 260 -21.88 2.66 -22.62
CA PRO A 260 -21.58 2.03 -23.90
C PRO A 260 -21.76 3.01 -25.07
N PRO A 261 -21.05 2.81 -26.20
CA PRO A 261 -21.27 3.60 -27.39
C PRO A 261 -22.70 3.36 -27.95
N TRP A 262 -23.29 4.39 -28.58
CA TRP A 262 -24.67 4.36 -29.07
C TRP A 262 -24.94 3.17 -30.01
N TRP A 263 -23.97 2.75 -30.81
CA TRP A 263 -24.10 1.62 -31.74
C TRP A 263 -24.13 0.24 -31.04
N ARG A 264 -23.86 0.16 -29.73
CA ARG A 264 -24.00 -1.05 -28.90
C ARG A 264 -25.22 -0.99 -27.98
N THR A 265 -26.16 -0.08 -28.23
CA THR A 265 -27.43 0.01 -27.50
C THR A 265 -28.47 -0.89 -28.09
N TRP A 266 -29.50 -1.30 -27.32
CA TRP A 266 -30.55 -2.19 -27.76
C TRP A 266 -31.31 -1.65 -29.01
N TRP A 267 -31.55 -0.33 -29.06
CA TRP A 267 -32.22 0.31 -30.20
C TRP A 267 -31.35 0.32 -31.47
N ALA A 268 -30.04 0.39 -31.38
CA ALA A 268 -29.13 0.27 -32.51
C ALA A 268 -29.19 -1.14 -33.12
N TYR A 269 -29.21 -2.17 -32.26
CA TYR A 269 -29.43 -3.54 -32.77
C TYR A 269 -30.78 -3.74 -33.45
N LEU A 270 -31.85 -3.09 -32.96
CA LEU A 270 -33.15 -3.08 -33.60
C LEU A 270 -33.08 -2.43 -35.00
N LEU A 271 -32.41 -1.26 -35.13
CA LEU A 271 -32.16 -0.61 -36.43
C LEU A 271 -31.35 -1.50 -37.37
N TYR A 272 -30.33 -2.18 -36.89
CA TYR A 272 -29.57 -3.14 -37.71
C TYR A 272 -30.43 -4.28 -38.18
N GLY A 273 -31.27 -4.84 -37.33
CA GLY A 273 -32.23 -5.87 -37.70
C GLY A 273 -33.23 -5.41 -38.78
N LEU A 274 -33.78 -4.20 -38.65
CA LEU A 274 -34.65 -3.59 -39.64
C LEU A 274 -33.93 -3.35 -40.99
N ALA A 275 -32.70 -2.86 -40.97
CA ALA A 275 -31.90 -2.66 -42.17
C ALA A 275 -31.62 -3.99 -42.89
N VAL A 276 -31.28 -5.04 -42.18
CA VAL A 276 -31.08 -6.39 -42.74
C VAL A 276 -32.37 -6.95 -43.31
N ALA A 277 -33.49 -6.81 -42.62
CA ALA A 277 -34.80 -7.26 -43.11
C ALA A 277 -35.24 -6.49 -44.38
N GLY A 278 -35.01 -5.16 -44.41
CA GLY A 278 -35.30 -4.31 -45.57
C GLY A 278 -34.45 -4.68 -46.79
N THR A 279 -33.16 -4.91 -46.60
CA THR A 279 -32.28 -5.35 -47.72
C THR A 279 -32.65 -6.74 -48.23
N ALA A 280 -33.02 -7.68 -47.35
CA ALA A 280 -33.50 -9.00 -47.74
C ALA A 280 -34.82 -8.94 -48.53
N ALA A 281 -35.77 -8.08 -48.09
CA ALA A 281 -37.05 -7.87 -48.80
C ALA A 281 -36.84 -7.23 -50.19
N MET A 282 -35.95 -6.24 -50.33
CA MET A 282 -35.57 -5.65 -51.59
C MET A 282 -34.91 -6.68 -52.53
N ALA A 283 -34.01 -7.48 -52.04
CA ALA A 283 -33.34 -8.53 -52.78
C ALA A 283 -34.37 -9.61 -53.27
N ALA A 284 -35.35 -9.96 -52.41
CA ALA A 284 -36.43 -10.90 -52.79
C ALA A 284 -37.33 -10.32 -53.84
N ARG A 285 -37.70 -9.02 -53.73
CA ARG A 285 -38.47 -8.33 -54.80
C ARG A 285 -37.72 -8.32 -56.14
N TYR A 286 -36.47 -7.92 -56.12
CA TYR A 286 -35.61 -7.88 -57.31
C TYR A 286 -35.44 -9.26 -57.95
N ARG A 287 -35.36 -10.32 -57.21
CA ARG A 287 -35.32 -11.70 -57.70
C ARG A 287 -36.65 -12.09 -58.36
N ARG A 288 -37.80 -11.76 -57.76
CA ARG A 288 -39.13 -12.05 -58.34
C ARG A 288 -39.31 -11.33 -59.67
N GLU A 289 -38.99 -10.04 -59.71
CA GLU A 289 -39.10 -9.26 -61.01
C GLU A 289 -38.18 -9.84 -62.10
N ARG A 290 -36.98 -10.28 -61.80
CA ARG A 290 -36.10 -10.94 -62.78
C ARG A 290 -36.62 -12.28 -63.27
N ILE A 291 -37.30 -13.05 -62.43
CA ILE A 291 -37.88 -14.34 -62.80
C ILE A 291 -39.09 -14.08 -63.76
N GLU A 292 -39.93 -13.11 -63.44
CA GLU A 292 -41.07 -12.73 -64.30
C GLU A 292 -40.64 -12.22 -65.71
N LEU A 293 -39.54 -11.45 -65.77
CA LEU A 293 -38.96 -10.99 -67.05
C LEU A 293 -38.28 -12.10 -67.84
N ARG A 294 -37.93 -13.23 -67.28
CA ARG A 294 -37.41 -14.40 -68.04
C ARG A 294 -38.50 -15.34 -68.55
N HIS A 295 -39.72 -15.20 -68.06
CA HIS A 295 -40.87 -16.00 -68.48
C HIS A 295 -41.77 -15.30 -69.46
N ARG A 296 -41.44 -14.06 -69.89
CA ARG A 296 -41.98 -13.35 -71.05
C ARG A 296 -41.00 -13.46 -72.23
#